data_f7f5da71d880a299f25e8b3a55f0319a
#
_entry.id   f7f5da71d880a299f25e8b3a55f0319a
#
_cell.length_a   1.000
_cell.length_b   1.000
_cell.length_c   1.000
_cell.angle_alpha   90.00
_cell.angle_beta   90.00
_cell.angle_gamma   90.00
#
_symmetry.space_group_name_H-M   'P 1'
#
loop_
_entity.id
_entity.type
_entity.pdbx_description
1 polymer ?
#
loop_
_entity_poly.entity_id
_entity_poly.type
_entity_poly.pdbx_seq_one_letter_code
_entity_poly.pdbx_strand_id
1 'polypeptide(L)'
;MAESLGAMVVVVENGAVFSRWHDVPIADSQAAGALAIYRGHDQEARVVVDWLVSLPDDISIVAAVDFDPAGFEIALALGAASILLPEDWSKLPLDGSMNKVRAFDEQYRPELIERIPEGWLKAYEWLVSQRAAFTQEALLARGVPLRLLDR
;
A
#
# COMPACT_ATOMS: atom_id res chain seq x y z
N MET A 1 17.88 16.79 20.80
CA MET A 1 18.37 15.74 19.87
C MET A 1 17.31 15.62 18.78
N ALA A 2 17.65 15.95 17.55
CA ALA A 2 16.81 15.57 16.43
C ALA A 2 16.81 14.02 16.37
N GLU A 3 15.68 13.40 16.61
CA GLU A 3 15.50 12.00 16.22
C GLU A 3 15.86 11.93 14.73
N SER A 4 16.86 11.14 14.39
CA SER A 4 17.16 10.80 13.02
C SER A 4 15.93 10.07 12.50
N LEU A 5 15.02 10.82 11.88
CA LEU A 5 13.93 10.24 11.12
C LEU A 5 14.59 9.42 10.02
N GLY A 6 14.58 8.12 10.15
CA GLY A 6 15.19 7.20 9.19
C GLY A 6 14.68 7.51 7.78
N ALA A 7 15.53 7.35 6.78
CA ALA A 7 15.13 7.52 5.39
C ALA A 7 14.01 6.53 5.02
N MET A 8 13.11 6.93 4.15
CA MET A 8 12.02 6.09 3.63
C MET A 8 12.17 5.88 2.14
N VAL A 9 11.79 4.70 1.70
CA VAL A 9 11.58 4.39 0.28
C VAL A 9 10.15 3.90 0.12
N VAL A 10 9.39 4.55 -0.75
CA VAL A 10 8.02 4.15 -1.08
C VAL A 10 8.04 3.32 -2.36
N VAL A 11 7.54 2.11 -2.28
CA VAL A 11 7.41 1.20 -3.43
C VAL A 11 5.98 1.26 -3.94
N VAL A 12 5.80 1.76 -5.15
CA VAL A 12 4.48 1.97 -5.77
C VAL A 12 4.15 0.81 -6.69
N GLU A 13 3.02 0.15 -6.45
CA GLU A 13 2.56 -0.99 -7.24
C GLU A 13 2.08 -0.59 -8.64
N ASN A 14 1.30 0.47 -8.73
CA ASN A 14 0.62 0.88 -9.96
C ASN A 14 1.46 1.89 -10.75
N GLY A 15 1.82 1.53 -12.00
CA GLY A 15 2.67 2.39 -12.85
C GLY A 15 2.02 3.71 -13.23
N ALA A 16 0.71 3.74 -13.47
CA ALA A 16 -0.01 4.98 -13.78
C ALA A 16 -0.04 5.93 -12.58
N VAL A 17 -0.18 5.39 -11.37
CA VAL A 17 -0.11 6.17 -10.12
C VAL A 17 1.32 6.63 -9.86
N PHE A 18 2.31 5.77 -10.11
CA PHE A 18 3.72 6.14 -9.98
C PHE A 18 4.08 7.35 -10.86
N SER A 19 3.62 7.38 -12.11
CA SER A 19 3.87 8.51 -13.02
C SER A 19 3.25 9.82 -12.54
N ARG A 20 2.27 9.76 -11.64
CA ARG A 20 1.57 10.89 -11.03
C ARG A 20 1.74 10.92 -9.51
N TRP A 21 2.82 10.36 -9.01
CA TRP A 21 3.02 10.21 -7.56
C TRP A 21 2.93 11.53 -6.80
N HIS A 22 3.42 12.62 -7.39
CA HIS A 22 3.34 13.97 -6.79
C HIS A 22 1.90 14.49 -6.61
N ASP A 23 0.91 13.91 -7.30
CA ASP A 23 -0.50 14.28 -7.16
C ASP A 23 -1.21 13.48 -6.05
N VAL A 24 -0.59 12.43 -5.51
CA VAL A 24 -1.19 11.58 -4.48
C VAL A 24 -1.22 12.32 -3.15
N PRO A 25 -2.41 12.55 -2.56
CA PRO A 25 -2.49 13.22 -1.26
C PRO A 25 -2.09 12.26 -0.13
N ILE A 26 -0.99 12.55 0.54
CA ILE A 26 -0.45 11.77 1.65
C ILE A 26 -0.41 12.64 2.89
N ALA A 27 -1.10 12.21 3.96
CA ALA A 27 -1.20 12.96 5.21
C ALA A 27 0.15 13.04 5.94
N ASP A 28 0.99 12.01 5.82
CA ASP A 28 2.32 11.98 6.42
C ASP A 28 3.33 12.68 5.51
N SER A 29 3.93 13.78 6.02
CA SER A 29 4.87 14.60 5.25
C SER A 29 6.18 13.89 4.91
N GLN A 30 6.64 12.97 5.77
CA GLN A 30 7.86 12.21 5.53
C GLN A 30 7.64 11.22 4.38
N ALA A 31 6.51 10.52 4.37
CA ALA A 31 6.16 9.61 3.29
C ALA A 31 5.92 10.37 1.97
N ALA A 32 5.27 11.53 2.03
CA ALA A 32 5.04 12.38 0.86
C ALA A 32 6.33 12.88 0.20
N GLY A 33 7.37 13.16 1.01
CA GLY A 33 8.68 13.62 0.54
C GLY A 33 9.69 12.51 0.26
N ALA A 34 9.34 11.24 0.49
CA ALA A 34 10.24 10.11 0.33
C ALA A 34 10.52 9.78 -1.13
N LEU A 35 11.64 9.09 -1.37
CA LEU A 35 11.93 8.52 -2.68
C LEU A 35 10.85 7.47 -3.03
N ALA A 36 10.16 7.67 -4.14
CA ALA A 36 9.23 6.70 -4.69
C ALA A 36 9.88 5.91 -5.82
N ILE A 37 9.70 4.60 -5.82
CA ILE A 37 10.13 3.72 -6.89
C ILE A 37 8.95 2.90 -7.40
N TYR A 38 8.98 2.55 -8.67
CA TYR A 38 7.98 1.68 -9.27
C TYR A 38 8.36 0.21 -9.02
N ARG A 39 7.41 -0.57 -8.52
CA ARG A 39 7.60 -1.99 -8.24
C ARG A 39 7.92 -2.81 -9.49
N GLY A 40 7.30 -2.48 -10.64
CA GLY A 40 7.38 -3.29 -11.83
C GLY A 40 6.56 -4.58 -11.75
N HIS A 41 6.69 -5.42 -12.77
CA HIS A 41 6.01 -6.70 -12.88
C HIS A 41 7.01 -7.82 -13.10
N ASP A 42 6.66 -9.05 -12.73
CA ASP A 42 7.44 -10.26 -12.98
C ASP A 42 8.93 -10.15 -12.56
N GLN A 43 9.85 -10.16 -13.52
CA GLN A 43 11.29 -10.07 -13.25
C GLN A 43 11.71 -8.73 -12.64
N GLU A 44 11.09 -7.65 -13.08
CA GLU A 44 11.37 -6.30 -12.54
C GLU A 44 11.01 -6.23 -11.06
N ALA A 45 9.88 -6.82 -10.68
CA ALA A 45 9.46 -6.89 -9.28
C ALA A 45 10.46 -7.68 -8.42
N ARG A 46 11.06 -8.74 -8.96
CA ARG A 46 12.12 -9.51 -8.27
C ARG A 46 13.37 -8.67 -8.06
N VAL A 47 13.78 -7.94 -9.09
CA VAL A 47 14.95 -7.04 -9.00
C VAL A 47 14.73 -5.98 -7.93
N VAL A 48 13.53 -5.42 -7.85
CA VAL A 48 13.18 -4.45 -6.80
C VAL A 48 13.27 -5.08 -5.42
N VAL A 49 12.72 -6.28 -5.21
CA VAL A 49 12.80 -6.98 -3.92
C VAL A 49 14.25 -7.26 -3.53
N ASP A 50 15.06 -7.75 -4.45
CA ASP A 50 16.48 -8.02 -4.21
C ASP A 50 17.24 -6.74 -3.82
N TRP A 51 16.95 -5.64 -4.49
CA TRP A 51 17.53 -4.34 -4.15
C TRP A 51 17.10 -3.87 -2.76
N LEU A 52 15.81 -4.00 -2.41
CA LEU A 52 15.29 -3.61 -1.09
C LEU A 52 15.98 -4.38 0.04
N VAL A 53 16.23 -5.67 -0.15
CA VAL A 53 16.95 -6.50 0.83
C VAL A 53 18.40 -6.01 1.03
N SER A 54 19.00 -5.39 0.02
CA SER A 54 20.36 -4.85 0.09
C SER A 54 20.46 -3.48 0.77
N LEU A 55 19.32 -2.83 1.06
CA LEU A 55 19.32 -1.52 1.70
C LEU A 55 19.76 -1.62 3.17
N PRO A 56 20.40 -0.55 3.71
CA PRO A 56 20.69 -0.47 5.14
C PRO A 56 19.44 -0.62 6.00
N ASP A 57 19.60 -1.20 7.19
CA ASP A 57 18.49 -1.48 8.11
C ASP A 57 17.77 -0.24 8.64
N ASP A 58 18.39 0.93 8.55
CA ASP A 58 17.82 2.21 8.95
C ASP A 58 16.91 2.84 7.89
N ILE A 59 16.79 2.20 6.71
CA ILE A 59 15.86 2.63 5.66
C ILE A 59 14.55 1.87 5.79
N SER A 60 13.47 2.61 6.02
CA SER A 60 12.12 2.05 6.10
C SER A 60 11.51 1.86 4.71
N ILE A 61 11.00 0.66 4.45
CA ILE A 61 10.26 0.34 3.23
C ILE A 61 8.78 0.60 3.47
N VAL A 62 8.17 1.39 2.61
CA VAL A 62 6.74 1.70 2.61
C VAL A 62 6.10 1.13 1.36
N ALA A 63 5.04 0.36 1.51
CA ALA A 63 4.28 -0.16 0.38
C ALA A 63 3.12 0.80 0.04
N ALA A 64 3.07 1.25 -1.22
CA ALA A 64 1.94 1.95 -1.79
C ALA A 64 1.27 1.03 -2.82
N VAL A 65 0.21 0.38 -2.38
CA VAL A 65 -0.44 -0.74 -3.08
C VAL A 65 -1.94 -0.47 -3.24
N ASP A 66 -2.60 -1.26 -4.07
CA ASP A 66 -4.06 -1.27 -4.11
C ASP A 66 -4.62 -1.64 -2.73
N PHE A 67 -5.75 -1.06 -2.38
CA PHE A 67 -6.46 -1.41 -1.16
C PHE A 67 -7.35 -2.63 -1.40
N ASP A 68 -6.70 -3.77 -1.51
CA ASP A 68 -7.31 -5.07 -1.76
C ASP A 68 -6.45 -6.20 -1.17
N PRO A 69 -6.92 -7.46 -1.14
CA PRO A 69 -6.15 -8.56 -0.57
C PRO A 69 -4.78 -8.75 -1.23
N ALA A 70 -4.69 -8.63 -2.55
CA ALA A 70 -3.43 -8.76 -3.28
C ALA A 70 -2.42 -7.67 -2.89
N GLY A 71 -2.90 -6.45 -2.64
CA GLY A 71 -2.06 -5.34 -2.17
C GLY A 71 -1.40 -5.64 -0.82
N PHE A 72 -2.12 -6.24 0.12
CA PHE A 72 -1.54 -6.68 1.39
C PHE A 72 -0.49 -7.78 1.20
N GLU A 73 -0.73 -8.73 0.32
CA GLU A 73 0.26 -9.76 -0.02
C GLU A 73 1.54 -9.17 -0.61
N ILE A 74 1.40 -8.19 -1.50
CA ILE A 74 2.53 -7.46 -2.08
C ILE A 74 3.31 -6.72 -0.99
N ALA A 75 2.62 -6.01 -0.10
CA ALA A 75 3.26 -5.31 1.01
C ALA A 75 4.07 -6.26 1.91
N LEU A 76 3.54 -7.45 2.19
CA LEU A 76 4.25 -8.50 2.93
C LEU A 76 5.48 -9.00 2.16
N ALA A 77 5.33 -9.26 0.87
CA ALA A 77 6.43 -9.75 0.02
C ALA A 77 7.57 -8.72 -0.13
N LEU A 78 7.24 -7.42 -0.10
CA LEU A 78 8.23 -6.35 -0.11
C LEU A 78 9.00 -6.22 1.22
N GLY A 79 8.55 -6.88 2.27
CA GLY A 79 9.10 -6.67 3.62
C GLY A 79 8.80 -5.27 4.17
N ALA A 80 7.68 -4.67 3.76
CA ALA A 80 7.34 -3.32 4.14
C ALA A 80 7.18 -3.16 5.65
N ALA A 81 7.80 -2.13 6.21
CA ALA A 81 7.59 -1.73 7.61
C ALA A 81 6.26 -0.99 7.78
N SER A 82 5.76 -0.35 6.72
CA SER A 82 4.54 0.42 6.72
C SER A 82 3.82 0.29 5.38
N ILE A 83 2.52 0.55 5.40
CA ILE A 83 1.66 0.54 4.21
C ILE A 83 0.90 1.86 4.12
N LEU A 84 0.75 2.41 2.91
CA LEU A 84 -0.08 3.57 2.65
C LEU A 84 -1.48 3.11 2.24
N LEU A 85 -2.46 3.47 3.04
CA LEU A 85 -3.86 3.12 2.84
C LEU A 85 -4.75 4.37 2.96
N PRO A 86 -5.99 4.32 2.47
CA PRO A 86 -6.93 5.42 2.65
C PRO A 86 -7.01 5.86 4.11
N GLU A 87 -6.91 7.16 4.36
CA GLU A 87 -6.91 7.72 5.72
C GLU A 87 -8.18 7.35 6.50
N ASP A 88 -9.32 7.36 5.82
CA ASP A 88 -10.61 6.96 6.38
C ASP A 88 -11.30 5.95 5.46
N TRP A 89 -10.83 4.70 5.52
CA TRP A 89 -11.36 3.64 4.65
C TRP A 89 -12.85 3.36 4.89
N SER A 90 -13.37 3.60 6.09
CA SER A 90 -14.77 3.33 6.41
C SER A 90 -15.76 4.20 5.63
N LYS A 91 -15.28 5.32 5.07
CA LYS A 91 -16.08 6.24 4.25
C LYS A 91 -16.00 5.97 2.75
N LEU A 92 -15.23 4.99 2.32
CA LEU A 92 -15.13 4.65 0.90
C LEU A 92 -16.47 4.13 0.37
N PRO A 93 -16.88 4.54 -0.86
CA PRO A 93 -18.09 4.03 -1.48
C PRO A 93 -17.99 2.53 -1.74
N LEU A 94 -18.99 1.77 -1.31
CA LEU A 94 -19.03 0.32 -1.50
C LEU A 94 -19.84 -0.10 -2.73
N ASP A 95 -20.41 0.85 -3.47
CA ASP A 95 -21.08 0.59 -4.74
C ASP A 95 -20.07 0.26 -5.84
N GLY A 96 -20.55 -0.25 -6.96
CA GLY A 96 -19.69 -0.67 -8.08
C GLY A 96 -18.95 0.47 -8.80
N SER A 97 -19.11 1.73 -8.37
CA SER A 97 -18.38 2.86 -8.95
C SER A 97 -16.88 2.81 -8.61
N MET A 98 -16.52 2.31 -7.44
CA MET A 98 -15.14 2.15 -6.99
C MET A 98 -14.81 0.74 -6.54
N ASN A 99 -15.73 0.09 -5.78
CA ASN A 99 -15.48 -1.22 -5.20
C ASN A 99 -15.53 -2.32 -6.27
N LYS A 100 -14.44 -3.05 -6.41
CA LYS A 100 -14.29 -4.18 -7.35
C LYS A 100 -14.51 -5.51 -6.64
N VAL A 101 -15.76 -5.81 -6.27
CA VAL A 101 -16.13 -7.03 -5.53
C VAL A 101 -15.59 -8.30 -6.20
N ARG A 102 -15.65 -8.38 -7.52
CA ARG A 102 -15.11 -9.52 -8.27
C ARG A 102 -13.61 -9.70 -8.06
N ALA A 103 -12.86 -8.60 -8.08
CA ALA A 103 -11.42 -8.65 -7.80
C ALA A 103 -11.17 -9.16 -6.38
N PHE A 104 -11.96 -8.71 -5.39
CA PHE A 104 -11.89 -9.25 -4.04
C PHE A 104 -12.08 -10.77 -4.02
N ASP A 105 -13.14 -11.26 -4.65
CA ASP A 105 -13.46 -12.70 -4.66
C ASP A 105 -12.36 -13.54 -5.33
N GLU A 106 -11.72 -13.02 -6.37
CA GLU A 106 -10.61 -13.67 -7.08
C GLU A 106 -9.31 -13.69 -6.26
N GLN A 107 -9.08 -12.68 -5.44
CA GLN A 107 -7.84 -12.49 -4.67
C GLN A 107 -7.89 -13.08 -3.27
N TYR A 108 -9.07 -13.06 -2.64
CA TYR A 108 -9.20 -13.41 -1.23
C TYR A 108 -8.80 -14.84 -0.93
N ARG A 109 -7.94 -14.99 0.09
CA ARG A 109 -7.52 -16.27 0.67
C ARG A 109 -7.66 -16.18 2.18
N PRO A 110 -8.44 -17.06 2.83
CA PRO A 110 -8.70 -16.99 4.27
C PRO A 110 -7.45 -16.99 5.14
N GLU A 111 -6.39 -17.65 4.69
CA GLU A 111 -5.14 -17.81 5.45
C GLU A 111 -4.34 -16.52 5.57
N LEU A 112 -4.60 -15.54 4.69
CA LEU A 112 -3.84 -14.29 4.68
C LEU A 112 -3.92 -13.54 6.00
N ILE A 113 -5.07 -13.62 6.69
CA ILE A 113 -5.28 -12.92 7.97
C ILE A 113 -4.22 -13.26 9.02
N GLU A 114 -3.72 -14.49 9.02
CA GLU A 114 -2.70 -14.97 9.97
C GLU A 114 -1.34 -14.28 9.76
N ARG A 115 -1.12 -13.71 8.59
CA ARG A 115 0.12 -13.04 8.21
C ARG A 115 0.03 -11.52 8.32
N ILE A 116 -1.16 -10.96 8.53
CA ILE A 116 -1.36 -9.51 8.59
C ILE A 116 -0.82 -8.96 9.90
N PRO A 117 0.11 -7.99 9.87
CA PRO A 117 0.61 -7.32 11.06
C PRO A 117 -0.50 -6.63 11.85
N GLU A 118 -0.34 -6.54 13.16
CA GLU A 118 -1.35 -5.96 14.05
C GLU A 118 -1.75 -4.54 13.64
N GLY A 119 -0.78 -3.71 13.26
CA GLY A 119 -1.03 -2.33 12.86
C GLY A 119 -1.85 -2.20 11.57
N TRP A 120 -1.94 -3.24 10.75
CA TRP A 120 -2.72 -3.25 9.50
C TRP A 120 -4.05 -4.00 9.64
N LEU A 121 -4.24 -4.70 10.75
CA LEU A 121 -5.31 -5.69 10.91
C LEU A 121 -6.70 -5.07 10.81
N LYS A 122 -6.92 -3.92 11.44
CA LYS A 122 -8.25 -3.25 11.37
C LYS A 122 -8.65 -2.88 9.96
N ALA A 123 -7.71 -2.38 9.16
CA ALA A 123 -7.96 -2.04 7.77
C ALA A 123 -8.27 -3.29 6.95
N TYR A 124 -7.50 -4.36 7.16
CA TYR A 124 -7.71 -5.63 6.47
C TYR A 124 -9.04 -6.30 6.85
N GLU A 125 -9.39 -6.33 8.13
CA GLU A 125 -10.66 -6.87 8.62
C GLU A 125 -11.87 -6.11 8.02
N TRP A 126 -11.79 -4.79 7.96
CA TRP A 126 -12.83 -3.99 7.31
C TRP A 126 -12.95 -4.37 5.82
N LEU A 127 -11.83 -4.45 5.11
CA LEU A 127 -11.79 -4.83 3.70
C LEU A 127 -12.48 -6.18 3.47
N VAL A 128 -12.17 -7.17 4.29
CA VAL A 128 -12.75 -8.52 4.20
C VAL A 128 -14.25 -8.49 4.54
N SER A 129 -14.64 -7.78 5.60
CA SER A 129 -16.05 -7.69 6.03
C SER A 129 -16.94 -7.06 4.97
N GLN A 130 -16.39 -6.14 4.17
CA GLN A 130 -17.11 -5.44 3.11
C GLN A 130 -16.93 -6.07 1.72
N ARG A 131 -16.15 -7.13 1.59
CA ARG A 131 -15.74 -7.70 0.30
C ARG A 131 -15.24 -6.62 -0.64
N ALA A 132 -14.34 -5.79 -0.15
CA ALA A 132 -13.92 -4.56 -0.82
C ALA A 132 -12.57 -4.73 -1.53
N ALA A 133 -12.43 -4.09 -2.68
CA ALA A 133 -11.20 -3.96 -3.43
C ALA A 133 -11.19 -2.62 -4.18
N PHE A 134 -10.18 -1.79 -3.91
CA PHE A 134 -10.03 -0.47 -4.51
C PHE A 134 -8.67 -0.36 -5.15
N THR A 135 -8.64 0.01 -6.43
CA THR A 135 -7.37 0.27 -7.11
C THR A 135 -6.78 1.63 -6.68
N GLN A 136 -5.46 1.73 -6.69
CA GLN A 136 -4.79 3.01 -6.45
C GLN A 136 -5.24 4.09 -7.45
N GLU A 137 -5.48 3.74 -8.70
CA GLU A 137 -5.98 4.68 -9.71
C GLU A 137 -7.34 5.25 -9.33
N ALA A 138 -8.27 4.41 -8.87
CA ALA A 138 -9.59 4.85 -8.44
C ALA A 138 -9.51 5.77 -7.22
N LEU A 139 -8.64 5.44 -6.27
CA LEU A 139 -8.39 6.28 -5.09
C LEU A 139 -7.82 7.64 -5.47
N LEU A 140 -6.82 7.66 -6.35
CA LEU A 140 -6.22 8.90 -6.84
C LEU A 140 -7.23 9.76 -7.61
N ALA A 141 -8.02 9.15 -8.49
CA ALA A 141 -9.04 9.86 -9.26
C ALA A 141 -10.08 10.56 -8.39
N ARG A 142 -10.36 10.02 -7.20
CA ARG A 142 -11.28 10.60 -6.22
C ARG A 142 -10.60 11.52 -5.21
N GLY A 143 -9.28 11.69 -5.30
CA GLY A 143 -8.53 12.52 -4.37
C GLY A 143 -8.54 11.97 -2.94
N VAL A 144 -8.63 10.65 -2.77
CA VAL A 144 -8.67 10.02 -1.46
C VAL A 144 -7.31 10.18 -0.76
N PRO A 145 -7.25 10.83 0.41
CA PRO A 145 -6.00 10.98 1.12
C PRO A 145 -5.55 9.64 1.71
N LEU A 146 -4.24 9.41 1.63
CA LEU A 146 -3.60 8.23 2.20
C LEU A 146 -2.89 8.57 3.49
N ARG A 147 -2.79 7.60 4.38
CA ARG A 147 -1.98 7.68 5.59
C ARG A 147 -1.09 6.46 5.74
N LEU A 148 0.00 6.64 6.48
CA LEU A 148 0.94 5.60 6.81
C LEU A 148 0.40 4.76 7.98
N LEU A 149 0.41 3.44 7.83
CA LEU A 149 0.15 2.48 8.88
C LEU A 149 1.38 1.61 9.10
N ASP A 150 1.95 1.68 10.30
CA ASP A 150 3.05 0.82 10.70
C ASP A 150 2.54 -0.59 11.06
N ARG A 151 3.44 -1.57 10.98
CA ARG A 151 3.15 -2.96 11.36
C ARG A 151 2.60 -3.10 12.77
#